data_84f2d7509b835ab0efa03e02e0a67829
#
_entry.id   84f2d7509b835ab0efa03e02e0a67829
#
_cell.length_a   1.000
_cell.length_b   1.000
_cell.length_c   1.000
_cell.angle_alpha   90.00
_cell.angle_beta   90.00
_cell.angle_gamma   90.00
#
_symmetry.space_group_name_H-M   'P 1'
#
loop_
_entity.id
_entity.type
_entity.pdbx_description
1 polymer ?
#
loop_
_entity_poly.entity_id
_entity_poly.type
_entity_poly.pdbx_seq_one_letter_code
_entity_poly.pdbx_strand_id
1 'polypeptide(L)'
;MREQLELLWELQKIDLDLKNINEDRERYPREMKKLDEKQHFEKERIQQEREKLETLEKDRRQKERDLVGEQDKIKRSEGRMSEVKTNKEYQALLSEIETFREAVSRIEEEILLVMDEIDELKKDLSKREKEITISVEKFEAEKKKIQERMVQDDLVWKKK
;
A
#
# COMPACT_ATOMS: atom_id res chain seq x y z
N MET A 1 -5.09 25.66 63.15
CA MET A 1 -3.96 24.93 62.57
C MET A 1 -4.38 23.79 61.66
N ARG A 2 -5.33 22.99 62.06
CA ARG A 2 -5.81 21.87 61.25
C ARG A 2 -6.51 22.33 59.95
N GLU A 3 -7.30 23.36 59.98
CA GLU A 3 -8.00 23.97 58.85
C GLU A 3 -7.03 24.56 57.81
N GLN A 4 -5.95 25.16 58.26
CA GLN A 4 -4.91 25.76 57.40
C GLN A 4 -4.12 24.67 56.65
N LEU A 5 -3.86 23.54 57.31
CA LEU A 5 -3.19 22.39 56.70
C LEU A 5 -4.06 21.74 55.63
N GLU A 6 -5.36 21.62 55.87
CA GLU A 6 -6.32 21.09 54.93
C GLU A 6 -6.45 21.99 53.67
N LEU A 7 -6.48 23.31 53.85
CA LEU A 7 -6.48 24.30 52.80
C LEU A 7 -5.22 24.23 51.94
N LEU A 8 -4.05 24.12 52.55
CA LEU A 8 -2.77 23.98 51.89
C LEU A 8 -2.71 22.67 51.06
N TRP A 9 -3.23 21.60 51.62
CA TRP A 9 -3.30 20.32 50.93
C TRP A 9 -4.22 20.36 49.71
N GLU A 10 -5.38 20.99 49.80
CA GLU A 10 -6.30 21.21 48.69
C GLU A 10 -5.66 22.09 47.60
N LEU A 11 -4.93 23.16 47.97
CA LEU A 11 -4.21 24.00 47.03
C LEU A 11 -3.15 23.22 46.27
N GLN A 12 -2.37 22.38 46.95
CA GLN A 12 -1.38 21.52 46.33
C GLN A 12 -2.02 20.56 45.31
N LYS A 13 -3.17 19.98 45.68
CA LYS A 13 -3.93 19.08 44.80
C LYS A 13 -4.41 19.80 43.56
N ILE A 14 -4.92 21.02 43.68
CA ILE A 14 -5.35 21.86 42.57
C ILE A 14 -4.17 22.22 41.67
N ASP A 15 -3.03 22.62 42.23
CA ASP A 15 -1.82 22.92 41.49
C ASP A 15 -1.30 21.73 40.67
N LEU A 16 -1.33 20.53 41.24
CA LEU A 16 -0.98 19.29 40.58
C LEU A 16 -1.94 18.98 39.41
N ASP A 17 -3.23 19.13 39.63
CA ASP A 17 -4.25 18.93 38.61
C ASP A 17 -4.07 19.90 37.44
N LEU A 18 -3.80 21.18 37.72
CA LEU A 18 -3.52 22.21 36.70
C LEU A 18 -2.25 21.91 35.92
N LYS A 19 -1.20 21.44 36.59
CA LYS A 19 0.04 21.05 35.95
C LYS A 19 -0.17 19.87 34.99
N ASN A 20 -0.91 18.85 35.43
CA ASN A 20 -1.25 17.69 34.61
C ASN A 20 -2.08 18.09 33.39
N ILE A 21 -3.04 18.97 33.56
CA ILE A 21 -3.87 19.51 32.47
C ILE A 21 -3.01 20.25 31.43
N ASN A 22 -2.06 21.09 31.89
CA ASN A 22 -1.14 21.80 31.02
C ASN A 22 -0.24 20.84 30.23
N GLU A 23 0.32 19.84 30.89
CA GLU A 23 1.13 18.80 30.24
C GLU A 23 0.33 18.07 29.18
N ASP A 24 -0.90 17.69 29.48
CA ASP A 24 -1.81 17.02 28.54
C ASP A 24 -2.14 17.92 27.33
N ARG A 25 -2.37 19.22 27.54
CA ARG A 25 -2.62 20.19 26.48
C ARG A 25 -1.46 20.33 25.51
N GLU A 26 -0.23 20.23 26.00
CA GLU A 26 0.97 20.26 25.16
C GLU A 26 1.22 18.93 24.44
N ARG A 27 0.94 17.83 25.13
CA ARG A 27 1.19 16.48 24.62
C ARG A 27 0.22 16.06 23.52
N TYR A 28 -1.08 16.32 23.67
CA TYR A 28 -2.11 15.87 22.73
C TYR A 28 -1.91 16.35 21.31
N PRO A 29 -1.62 17.64 21.03
CA PRO A 29 -1.32 18.08 19.68
C PRO A 29 -0.12 17.39 19.05
N ARG A 30 0.90 17.09 19.84
CA ARG A 30 2.10 16.36 19.38
C ARG A 30 1.78 14.91 19.02
N GLU A 31 1.00 14.24 19.85
CA GLU A 31 0.55 12.86 19.59
C GLU A 31 -0.33 12.80 18.35
N MET A 32 -1.25 13.73 18.17
CA MET A 32 -2.10 13.84 16.99
C MET A 32 -1.28 14.06 15.72
N LYS A 33 -0.28 14.93 15.78
CA LYS A 33 0.62 15.19 14.66
C LYS A 33 1.41 13.96 14.25
N LYS A 34 1.93 13.20 15.22
CA LYS A 34 2.64 11.95 14.96
C LYS A 34 1.73 10.90 14.30
N LEU A 35 0.50 10.78 14.76
CA LEU A 35 -0.48 9.88 14.19
C LEU A 35 -0.86 10.27 12.75
N ASP A 36 -1.06 11.56 12.49
CA ASP A 36 -1.32 12.10 11.17
C ASP A 36 -0.16 11.82 10.20
N GLU A 37 1.07 12.06 10.63
CA GLU A 37 2.27 11.79 9.84
C GLU A 37 2.41 10.30 9.51
N LYS A 38 2.15 9.43 10.48
CA LYS A 38 2.18 7.98 10.29
C LYS A 38 1.12 7.52 9.29
N GLN A 39 -0.11 8.03 9.39
CA GLN A 39 -1.19 7.74 8.46
C GLN A 39 -0.85 8.21 7.05
N HIS A 40 -0.31 9.42 6.93
CA HIS A 40 0.08 9.98 5.64
C HIS A 40 1.15 9.11 4.98
N PHE A 41 2.15 8.68 5.73
CA PHE A 41 3.20 7.78 5.25
C PHE A 41 2.64 6.44 4.77
N GLU A 42 1.74 5.84 5.54
CA GLU A 42 1.10 4.57 5.16
C GLU A 42 0.22 4.71 3.91
N LYS A 43 -0.52 5.80 3.78
CA LYS A 43 -1.34 6.09 2.59
C LYS A 43 -0.49 6.30 1.35
N GLU A 44 0.63 7.01 1.46
CA GLU A 44 1.59 7.18 0.36
C GLU A 44 2.17 5.85 -0.08
N ARG A 45 2.54 5.01 0.87
CA ARG A 45 3.08 3.67 0.59
C ARG A 45 2.08 2.81 -0.17
N ILE A 46 0.80 2.84 0.21
CA ILE A 46 -0.26 2.14 -0.51
C ILE A 46 -0.43 2.70 -1.91
N GLN A 47 -0.39 4.00 -2.08
CA GLN A 47 -0.49 4.63 -3.38
C GLN A 47 0.65 4.22 -4.30
N GLN A 48 1.88 4.17 -3.80
CA GLN A 48 3.05 3.69 -4.54
C GLN A 48 2.89 2.23 -4.96
N GLU A 49 2.36 1.40 -4.09
CA GLU A 49 2.11 -0.02 -4.40
C GLU A 49 0.99 -0.20 -5.42
N ARG A 50 -0.05 0.63 -5.39
CA ARG A 50 -1.11 0.65 -6.41
C ARG A 50 -0.55 1.04 -7.79
N GLU A 51 0.32 2.03 -7.84
CA GLU A 51 1.02 2.44 -9.06
C GLU A 51 1.90 1.32 -9.60
N LYS A 52 2.62 0.64 -8.72
CA LYS A 52 3.44 -0.53 -9.07
C LYS A 52 2.58 -1.66 -9.62
N LEU A 53 1.43 -1.94 -9.01
CA LEU A 53 0.48 -2.93 -9.49
C LEU A 53 -0.04 -2.58 -10.89
N GLU A 54 -0.40 -1.33 -11.12
CA GLU A 54 -0.84 -0.84 -12.43
C GLU A 54 0.25 -1.03 -13.49
N THR A 55 1.50 -0.72 -13.16
CA THR A 55 2.65 -0.93 -14.03
C THR A 55 2.83 -2.42 -14.38
N LEU A 56 2.71 -3.29 -13.39
CA LEU A 56 2.80 -4.75 -13.59
C LEU A 56 1.67 -5.27 -14.48
N GLU A 57 0.45 -4.78 -14.31
CA GLU A 57 -0.70 -5.16 -15.15
C GLU A 57 -0.54 -4.70 -16.59
N LYS A 58 0.03 -3.51 -16.82
CA LYS A 58 0.37 -3.01 -18.15
C LYS A 58 1.45 -3.87 -18.78
N ASP A 59 2.47 -4.26 -18.03
CA ASP A 59 3.54 -5.14 -18.49
C ASP A 59 3.00 -6.50 -18.89
N ARG A 60 2.10 -7.08 -18.09
CA ARG A 60 1.43 -8.33 -18.41
C ARG A 60 0.67 -8.24 -19.74
N ARG A 61 -0.11 -7.19 -19.92
CA ARG A 61 -0.88 -6.98 -21.15
C ARG A 61 0.03 -6.84 -22.37
N GLN A 62 1.15 -6.14 -22.21
CA GLN A 62 2.14 -6.00 -23.28
C GLN A 62 2.75 -7.35 -23.66
N LYS A 63 3.11 -8.15 -22.66
CA LYS A 63 3.64 -9.50 -22.86
C LYS A 63 2.63 -10.44 -23.52
N GLU A 64 1.37 -10.33 -23.16
CA GLU A 64 0.28 -11.10 -23.79
C GLU A 64 0.14 -10.73 -25.27
N ARG A 65 0.26 -9.44 -25.60
CA ARG A 65 0.27 -8.98 -27.01
C ARG A 65 1.48 -9.49 -27.75
N ASP A 66 2.65 -9.45 -27.14
CA ASP A 66 3.89 -9.97 -27.72
C ASP A 66 3.77 -11.49 -27.95
N LEU A 67 3.14 -12.22 -27.05
CA LEU A 67 2.86 -13.64 -27.20
C LEU A 67 2.00 -13.92 -28.43
N VAL A 68 0.91 -13.18 -28.57
CA VAL A 68 0.03 -13.29 -29.75
C VAL A 68 0.80 -13.00 -31.04
N GLY A 69 1.65 -11.97 -31.03
CA GLY A 69 2.52 -11.62 -32.14
C GLY A 69 3.46 -12.75 -32.57
N GLU A 70 4.09 -13.40 -31.59
CA GLU A 70 4.98 -14.54 -31.85
C GLU A 70 4.21 -15.78 -32.33
N GLN A 71 3.03 -16.05 -31.78
CA GLN A 71 2.14 -17.12 -32.26
C GLN A 71 1.68 -16.89 -33.71
N ASP A 72 1.39 -15.64 -34.05
CA ASP A 72 1.04 -15.28 -35.45
C ASP A 72 2.20 -15.50 -36.41
N LYS A 73 3.44 -15.22 -35.99
CA LYS A 73 4.64 -15.52 -36.76
C LYS A 73 4.79 -17.02 -37.02
N ILE A 74 4.52 -17.85 -36.03
CA ILE A 74 4.52 -19.30 -36.18
C ILE A 74 3.50 -19.74 -37.17
N LYS A 75 2.27 -19.24 -37.10
CA LYS A 75 1.21 -19.57 -38.08
C LYS A 75 1.57 -19.17 -39.49
N ARG A 76 2.18 -18.01 -39.67
CA ARG A 76 2.63 -17.55 -41.01
C ARG A 76 3.73 -18.46 -41.54
N SER A 77 4.68 -18.83 -40.72
CA SER A 77 5.78 -19.73 -41.10
C SER A 77 5.27 -21.13 -41.45
N GLU A 78 4.33 -21.65 -40.66
CA GLU A 78 3.67 -22.94 -40.94
C GLU A 78 2.90 -22.89 -42.28
N GLY A 79 2.24 -21.76 -42.58
CA GLY A 79 1.56 -21.56 -43.83
C GLY A 79 2.51 -21.54 -45.03
N ARG A 80 3.75 -21.10 -44.87
CA ARG A 80 4.77 -21.13 -45.93
C ARG A 80 5.33 -22.51 -46.20
N MET A 81 5.15 -23.47 -45.31
CA MET A 81 5.67 -24.81 -45.45
C MET A 81 5.16 -25.50 -46.72
N SER A 82 3.92 -25.22 -47.11
CA SER A 82 3.31 -25.76 -48.33
C SER A 82 3.93 -25.18 -49.63
N GLU A 83 4.61 -24.05 -49.54
CA GLU A 83 5.22 -23.35 -50.67
C GLU A 83 6.71 -23.70 -50.87
N VAL A 84 7.31 -24.44 -49.92
CA VAL A 84 8.72 -24.82 -49.93
C VAL A 84 9.00 -25.84 -51.00
N LYS A 85 10.02 -25.58 -51.82
CA LYS A 85 10.40 -26.43 -52.98
C LYS A 85 11.68 -27.25 -52.72
N THR A 86 12.55 -26.79 -51.80
CA THR A 86 13.84 -27.46 -51.53
C THR A 86 13.91 -27.86 -50.07
N ASN A 87 14.72 -28.91 -49.82
CA ASN A 87 15.01 -29.38 -48.46
C ASN A 87 15.73 -28.32 -47.62
N LYS A 88 16.59 -27.51 -48.25
CA LYS A 88 17.30 -26.41 -47.60
C LYS A 88 16.33 -25.33 -47.12
N GLU A 89 15.36 -24.94 -47.91
CA GLU A 89 14.30 -23.99 -47.54
C GLU A 89 13.43 -24.55 -46.41
N TYR A 90 13.08 -25.83 -46.50
CA TYR A 90 12.32 -26.55 -45.47
C TYR A 90 13.02 -26.53 -44.12
N GLN A 91 14.33 -26.87 -44.09
CA GLN A 91 15.13 -26.84 -42.89
C GLN A 91 15.28 -25.44 -42.28
N ALA A 92 15.46 -24.45 -43.14
CA ALA A 92 15.53 -23.04 -42.71
C ALA A 92 14.20 -22.58 -42.06
N LEU A 93 13.07 -22.99 -42.65
CA LEU A 93 11.74 -22.66 -42.14
C LEU A 93 11.46 -23.36 -40.79
N LEU A 94 11.86 -24.64 -40.64
CA LEU A 94 11.76 -25.36 -39.37
C LEU A 94 12.58 -24.69 -38.29
N SER A 95 13.79 -24.26 -38.60
CA SER A 95 14.67 -23.54 -37.65
C SER A 95 14.04 -22.21 -37.22
N GLU A 96 13.43 -21.48 -38.16
CA GLU A 96 12.70 -20.22 -37.91
C GLU A 96 11.53 -20.47 -36.94
N ILE A 97 10.72 -21.51 -37.22
CA ILE A 97 9.57 -21.88 -36.38
C ILE A 97 10.04 -22.23 -34.97
N GLU A 98 11.12 -23.01 -34.86
CA GLU A 98 11.67 -23.38 -33.54
C GLU A 98 12.13 -22.18 -32.74
N THR A 99 12.76 -21.19 -33.39
CA THR A 99 13.14 -19.93 -32.77
C THR A 99 11.93 -19.18 -32.24
N PHE A 100 10.85 -19.12 -32.98
CA PHE A 100 9.59 -18.50 -32.56
C PHE A 100 8.94 -19.27 -31.42
N ARG A 101 8.97 -20.60 -31.41
CA ARG A 101 8.47 -21.43 -30.31
C ARG A 101 9.24 -21.22 -29.02
N GLU A 102 10.54 -21.08 -29.11
CA GLU A 102 11.38 -20.73 -27.96
C GLU A 102 11.02 -19.35 -27.40
N ALA A 103 10.79 -18.37 -28.28
CA ALA A 103 10.32 -17.05 -27.89
C ALA A 103 8.96 -17.11 -27.19
N VAL A 104 8.01 -17.88 -27.73
CA VAL A 104 6.68 -18.09 -27.10
C VAL A 104 6.84 -18.70 -25.71
N SER A 105 7.65 -19.73 -25.56
CA SER A 105 7.90 -20.39 -24.28
C SER A 105 8.48 -19.43 -23.25
N ARG A 106 9.43 -18.61 -23.64
CA ARG A 106 10.06 -17.59 -22.80
C ARG A 106 9.06 -16.53 -22.34
N ILE A 107 8.23 -16.04 -23.26
CA ILE A 107 7.20 -15.04 -22.95
C ILE A 107 6.14 -15.62 -22.03
N GLU A 108 5.74 -16.88 -22.24
CA GLU A 108 4.80 -17.57 -21.33
C GLU A 108 5.35 -17.67 -19.93
N GLU A 109 6.62 -18.02 -19.76
CA GLU A 109 7.28 -18.04 -18.44
C GLU A 109 7.33 -16.66 -17.79
N GLU A 110 7.67 -15.63 -18.57
CA GLU A 110 7.68 -14.24 -18.09
C GLU A 110 6.28 -13.78 -17.66
N ILE A 111 5.25 -14.16 -18.39
CA ILE A 111 3.85 -13.86 -18.02
C ILE A 111 3.49 -14.52 -16.69
N LEU A 112 3.85 -15.79 -16.49
CA LEU A 112 3.59 -16.49 -15.23
C LEU A 112 4.28 -15.83 -14.05
N LEU A 113 5.53 -15.40 -14.20
CA LEU A 113 6.27 -14.67 -13.17
C LEU A 113 5.59 -13.33 -12.82
N VAL A 114 5.17 -12.58 -13.85
CA VAL A 114 4.47 -11.30 -13.63
C VAL A 114 3.11 -11.53 -12.94
N MET A 115 2.38 -12.57 -13.33
CA MET A 115 1.11 -12.94 -12.69
C MET A 115 1.29 -13.26 -11.21
N ASP A 116 2.35 -14.00 -10.86
CA ASP A 116 2.67 -14.32 -9.47
C ASP A 116 3.00 -13.04 -8.67
N GLU A 117 3.79 -12.14 -9.24
CA GLU A 117 4.09 -10.85 -8.63
C GLU A 117 2.83 -10.00 -8.41
N ILE A 118 1.92 -9.98 -9.39
CA ILE A 118 0.63 -9.29 -9.29
C ILE A 118 -0.21 -9.87 -8.16
N ASP A 119 -0.31 -11.20 -8.08
CA ASP A 119 -1.11 -11.87 -7.06
C ASP A 119 -0.57 -11.60 -5.66
N GLU A 120 0.74 -11.68 -5.46
CA GLU A 120 1.38 -11.34 -4.19
C GLU A 120 1.15 -9.88 -3.79
N LEU A 121 1.31 -8.97 -4.74
CA LEU A 121 1.11 -7.54 -4.50
C LEU A 121 -0.36 -7.22 -4.19
N LYS A 122 -1.31 -7.87 -4.85
CA LYS A 122 -2.74 -7.73 -4.54
C LYS A 122 -3.07 -8.21 -3.13
N LYS A 123 -2.50 -9.33 -2.70
CA LYS A 123 -2.68 -9.84 -1.34
C LYS A 123 -2.12 -8.88 -0.30
N ASP A 124 -0.91 -8.38 -0.52
CA ASP A 124 -0.26 -7.41 0.37
C ASP A 124 -1.05 -6.11 0.43
N LEU A 125 -1.52 -5.60 -0.71
CA LEU A 125 -2.35 -4.39 -0.78
C LEU A 125 -3.66 -4.57 -0.02
N SER A 126 -4.36 -5.68 -0.23
CA SER A 126 -5.62 -5.97 0.46
C SER A 126 -5.41 -6.01 1.97
N LYS A 127 -4.35 -6.65 2.44
CA LYS A 127 -3.99 -6.72 3.85
C LYS A 127 -3.68 -5.34 4.42
N ARG A 128 -2.90 -4.53 3.72
CA ARG A 128 -2.54 -3.17 4.15
C ARG A 128 -3.72 -2.22 4.15
N GLU A 129 -4.60 -2.33 3.16
CA GLU A 129 -5.83 -1.54 3.11
C GLU A 129 -6.74 -1.84 4.31
N LYS A 130 -6.86 -3.10 4.69
CA LYS A 130 -7.60 -3.51 5.90
C LYS A 130 -6.93 -2.96 7.16
N GLU A 131 -5.62 -3.07 7.27
CA GLU A 131 -4.84 -2.54 8.40
C GLU A 131 -4.99 -1.02 8.52
N ILE A 132 -4.97 -0.31 7.40
CA ILE A 132 -5.18 1.14 7.37
C ILE A 132 -6.60 1.50 7.77
N THR A 133 -7.61 0.79 7.30
CA THR A 133 -9.00 1.02 7.70
C THR A 133 -9.16 0.90 9.21
N ILE A 134 -8.59 -0.14 9.80
CA ILE A 134 -8.58 -0.34 11.26
C ILE A 134 -7.82 0.79 11.96
N SER A 135 -6.65 1.17 11.42
CA SER A 135 -5.82 2.25 11.95
C SER A 135 -6.54 3.61 11.91
N VAL A 136 -7.26 3.90 10.81
CA VAL A 136 -8.06 5.13 10.67
C VAL A 136 -9.18 5.16 11.69
N GLU A 137 -9.89 4.06 11.89
CA GLU A 137 -10.96 3.96 12.90
C GLU A 137 -10.42 4.20 14.31
N LYS A 138 -9.30 3.58 14.65
CA LYS A 138 -8.62 3.78 15.93
C LYS A 138 -8.15 5.23 16.10
N PHE A 139 -7.59 5.80 15.06
CA PHE A 139 -7.13 7.18 15.05
C PHE A 139 -8.28 8.16 15.29
N GLU A 140 -9.40 7.99 14.58
CA GLU A 140 -10.58 8.82 14.76
C GLU A 140 -11.16 8.68 16.17
N ALA A 141 -11.17 7.47 16.73
CA ALA A 141 -11.62 7.22 18.10
C ALA A 141 -10.70 7.90 19.12
N GLU A 142 -9.38 7.80 18.96
CA GLU A 142 -8.40 8.46 19.81
C GLU A 142 -8.50 9.98 19.71
N LYS A 143 -8.62 10.51 18.50
CA LYS A 143 -8.80 11.93 18.23
C LYS A 143 -10.04 12.47 18.93
N LYS A 144 -11.14 11.74 18.84
CA LYS A 144 -12.39 12.10 19.51
C LYS A 144 -12.23 12.11 21.03
N LYS A 145 -11.58 11.09 21.60
CA LYS A 145 -11.29 11.02 23.03
C LYS A 145 -10.42 12.19 23.50
N ILE A 146 -9.40 12.49 22.73
CA ILE A 146 -8.48 13.62 23.04
C ILE A 146 -9.25 14.93 23.00
N GLN A 147 -10.08 15.15 21.99
CA GLN A 147 -10.90 16.36 21.87
C GLN A 147 -11.89 16.49 23.03
N GLU A 148 -12.57 15.43 23.40
CA GLU A 148 -13.48 15.41 24.55
C GLU A 148 -12.74 15.72 25.85
N ARG A 149 -11.55 15.13 26.03
CA ARG A 149 -10.71 15.36 27.21
C ARG A 149 -10.18 16.79 27.26
N MET A 150 -9.79 17.36 26.12
CA MET A 150 -9.38 18.76 26.03
C MET A 150 -10.51 19.71 26.38
N VAL A 151 -11.74 19.43 25.92
CA VAL A 151 -12.92 20.22 26.28
C VAL A 151 -13.21 20.13 27.77
N GLN A 152 -13.12 18.96 28.38
CA GLN A 152 -13.27 18.78 29.82
C GLN A 152 -12.19 19.51 30.60
N ASP A 153 -10.94 19.42 30.16
CA ASP A 153 -9.80 20.11 30.77
C ASP A 153 -9.96 21.62 30.68
N ASP A 154 -10.45 22.14 29.57
CA ASP A 154 -10.77 23.56 29.40
C ASP A 154 -11.87 24.02 30.34
N LEU A 155 -12.92 23.23 30.52
CA LEU A 155 -13.99 23.51 31.46
C LEU A 155 -13.49 23.56 32.90
N VAL A 156 -12.62 22.65 33.30
CA VAL A 156 -11.99 22.61 34.61
C VAL A 156 -11.06 23.80 34.80
N TRP A 157 -10.29 24.16 33.80
CA TRP A 157 -9.40 25.34 33.81
C TRP A 157 -10.18 26.64 34.03
N LYS A 158 -11.32 26.82 33.32
CA LYS A 158 -12.15 28.01 33.43
C LYS A 158 -12.85 28.14 34.76
N LYS A 159 -13.13 27.01 35.46
CA LYS A 159 -13.76 27.01 36.78
C LYS A 159 -12.77 27.33 37.92
N LYS A 160 -11.51 27.25 37.66
CA LYS A 160 -10.43 27.51 38.64
C LYS A 160 -9.60 28.73 38.27
#